data_ce813e1cc9fe4888ca080f8d646be311
#
_entry.id   ce813e1cc9fe4888ca080f8d646be311
#
_cell.length_a   1.000
_cell.length_b   1.000
_cell.length_c   1.000
_cell.angle_alpha   90.00
_cell.angle_beta   90.00
_cell.angle_gamma   90.00
#
_symmetry.space_group_name_H-M   'P 1'
#
loop_
_entity.id
_entity.type
_entity.pdbx_description
1 polymer ?
#
loop_
_entity_poly.entity_id
_entity_poly.type
_entity_poly.pdbx_seq_one_letter_code
_entity_poly.pdbx_strand_id
1 'polypeptide(L)'
;MALVTYQEQDAFSLITLDDGKANALSFAMADGIDSALDQGFKSGKVIVLAGRPGKFCAGFDLNVMGKMDADSQRLLRRGADIAGRLAHSKTPVIAAVTGHALAMGALICLSADYRLGCRGSFKLGLNEVAIGMTLPWFGIELAQERVIEAHAHQVVTLARIYDPEGAAEAGILDACCEPENLMAEAASTAQQFAAL
;
A
#
# COMPACT_ATOMS: atom_id res chain seq x y z
N MET A 1 15.60 -14.65 -5.25
CA MET A 1 14.95 -14.29 -3.98
C MET A 1 13.46 -14.14 -4.23
N ALA A 2 12.60 -14.50 -3.25
CA ALA A 2 11.18 -14.26 -3.35
C ALA A 2 10.93 -12.74 -3.29
N LEU A 3 9.99 -12.23 -4.13
CA LEU A 3 9.65 -10.79 -4.18
C LEU A 3 8.77 -10.39 -2.99
N VAL A 4 8.10 -11.34 -2.39
CA VAL A 4 7.24 -11.17 -1.21
C VAL A 4 7.58 -12.26 -0.22
N THR A 5 7.76 -11.89 1.04
CA THR A 5 7.99 -12.84 2.13
C THR A 5 6.85 -12.76 3.13
N TYR A 6 6.51 -13.89 3.71
CA TYR A 6 5.55 -14.02 4.79
C TYR A 6 6.27 -14.58 6.03
N GLN A 7 6.05 -13.94 7.17
CA GLN A 7 6.59 -14.37 8.46
C GLN A 7 5.49 -14.28 9.52
N GLU A 8 5.16 -15.40 10.12
CA GLU A 8 4.24 -15.42 11.24
C GLU A 8 5.00 -15.06 12.53
N GLN A 9 4.50 -14.05 13.24
CA GLN A 9 5.00 -13.59 14.53
C GLN A 9 4.00 -13.95 15.63
N ASP A 10 4.34 -13.69 16.89
CA ASP A 10 3.45 -14.04 18.01
C ASP A 10 2.11 -13.31 17.91
N ALA A 11 2.11 -12.00 17.68
CA ALA A 11 0.92 -11.13 17.67
C ALA A 11 0.40 -10.79 16.28
N PHE A 12 1.18 -10.94 15.21
CA PHE A 12 0.81 -10.51 13.85
C PHE A 12 1.52 -11.34 12.78
N SER A 13 1.04 -11.25 11.56
CA SER A 13 1.67 -11.77 10.35
C SER A 13 2.36 -10.62 9.61
N LEU A 14 3.66 -10.74 9.35
CA LEU A 14 4.43 -9.77 8.58
C LEU A 14 4.51 -10.22 7.12
N ILE A 15 4.06 -9.35 6.22
CA ILE A 15 4.25 -9.48 4.76
C ILE A 15 5.21 -8.40 4.32
N THR A 16 6.33 -8.76 3.69
CA THR A 16 7.32 -7.79 3.23
C THR A 16 7.48 -7.87 1.72
N LEU A 17 7.37 -6.71 1.06
CA LEU A 17 7.61 -6.52 -0.37
C LEU A 17 9.07 -6.13 -0.58
N ASP A 18 9.83 -6.93 -1.34
CA ASP A 18 11.21 -6.61 -1.71
C ASP A 18 11.59 -7.23 -3.06
N ASP A 19 11.51 -6.44 -4.13
CA ASP A 19 11.98 -6.81 -5.47
C ASP A 19 13.43 -6.37 -5.74
N GLY A 20 14.11 -5.86 -4.71
CA GLY A 20 15.45 -5.27 -4.83
C GLY A 20 15.47 -3.91 -5.53
N LYS A 21 14.31 -3.38 -5.97
CA LYS A 21 14.17 -2.13 -6.74
C LYS A 21 13.13 -1.21 -6.10
N ALA A 22 11.99 -1.04 -6.75
CA ALA A 22 10.96 -0.09 -6.39
C ALA A 22 9.64 -0.75 -5.90
N ASN A 23 9.60 -2.06 -5.77
CA ASN A 23 8.41 -2.84 -5.43
C ASN A 23 7.23 -2.56 -6.39
N ALA A 24 7.53 -2.47 -7.69
CA ALA A 24 6.48 -2.27 -8.68
C ALA A 24 5.58 -3.50 -8.76
N LEU A 25 4.26 -3.28 -8.80
CA LEU A 25 3.27 -4.35 -8.91
C LEU A 25 3.32 -4.95 -10.31
N SER A 26 4.12 -6.00 -10.47
CA SER A 26 4.15 -6.91 -11.60
C SER A 26 3.23 -8.10 -11.34
N PHE A 27 3.01 -8.98 -12.32
CA PHE A 27 2.27 -10.24 -12.11
C PHE A 27 2.92 -11.09 -11.02
N ALA A 28 4.25 -11.22 -11.03
CA ALA A 28 4.97 -12.00 -10.02
C ALA A 28 4.86 -11.38 -8.62
N MET A 29 4.89 -10.05 -8.50
CA MET A 29 4.66 -9.36 -7.23
C MET A 29 3.22 -9.57 -6.76
N ALA A 30 2.23 -9.47 -7.65
CA ALA A 30 0.83 -9.72 -7.34
C ALA A 30 0.59 -11.16 -6.85
N ASP A 31 1.18 -12.16 -7.53
CA ASP A 31 1.10 -13.56 -7.11
C ASP A 31 1.72 -13.77 -5.72
N GLY A 32 2.84 -13.11 -5.45
CA GLY A 32 3.49 -13.16 -4.14
C GLY A 32 2.64 -12.54 -3.04
N ILE A 33 2.03 -11.37 -3.30
CA ILE A 33 1.12 -10.70 -2.36
C ILE A 33 -0.09 -11.60 -2.09
N ASP A 34 -0.73 -12.14 -3.11
CA ASP A 34 -1.91 -13.01 -2.96
C ASP A 34 -1.59 -14.23 -2.12
N SER A 35 -0.45 -14.91 -2.38
CA SER A 35 -0.01 -16.06 -1.60
C SER A 35 0.28 -15.71 -0.14
N ALA A 36 0.88 -14.55 0.12
CA ALA A 36 1.16 -14.09 1.47
C ALA A 36 -0.12 -13.68 2.22
N LEU A 37 -1.08 -13.04 1.53
CA LEU A 37 -2.40 -12.71 2.09
C LEU A 37 -3.20 -13.97 2.43
N ASP A 38 -3.14 -15.03 1.61
CA ASP A 38 -3.78 -16.31 1.91
C ASP A 38 -3.25 -16.90 3.22
N GLN A 39 -1.94 -16.84 3.44
CA GLN A 39 -1.31 -17.29 4.68
C GLN A 39 -1.70 -16.40 5.87
N GLY A 40 -1.68 -15.07 5.69
CA GLY A 40 -2.07 -14.10 6.70
C GLY A 40 -3.53 -14.27 7.14
N PHE A 41 -4.46 -14.39 6.18
CA PHE A 41 -5.87 -14.61 6.50
C PHE A 41 -6.13 -15.95 7.18
N LYS A 42 -5.38 -16.99 6.79
CA LYS A 42 -5.46 -18.31 7.44
C LYS A 42 -4.95 -18.29 8.89
N SER A 43 -3.95 -17.48 9.19
CA SER A 43 -3.43 -17.33 10.55
C SER A 43 -4.43 -16.67 11.50
N GLY A 44 -5.35 -15.85 10.97
CA GLY A 44 -6.31 -15.07 11.76
C GLY A 44 -5.68 -13.93 12.57
N LYS A 45 -4.36 -13.67 12.40
CA LYS A 45 -3.64 -12.59 13.08
C LYS A 45 -3.72 -11.30 12.30
N VAL A 46 -3.53 -10.17 12.98
CA VAL A 46 -3.36 -8.85 12.34
C VAL A 46 -2.26 -8.95 11.28
N ILE A 47 -2.48 -8.36 10.11
CA ILE A 47 -1.50 -8.34 9.03
C ILE A 47 -0.74 -7.01 9.07
N VAL A 48 0.58 -7.06 9.10
CA VAL A 48 1.46 -5.92 8.85
C VAL A 48 2.05 -6.07 7.46
N LEU A 49 1.70 -5.18 6.55
CA LEU A 49 2.24 -5.13 5.20
C LEU A 49 3.32 -4.04 5.12
N ALA A 50 4.56 -4.42 4.86
CA ALA A 50 5.70 -3.53 4.78
C ALA A 50 6.39 -3.62 3.40
N GLY A 51 7.10 -2.58 3.04
CA GLY A 51 8.03 -2.61 1.92
C GLY A 51 9.48 -2.76 2.40
N ARG A 52 10.43 -2.77 1.45
CA ARG A 52 11.84 -2.64 1.78
C ARG A 52 12.18 -1.20 2.24
N PRO A 53 13.27 -0.96 2.95
CA PRO A 53 13.65 0.39 3.38
C PRO A 53 13.67 1.40 2.22
N GLY A 54 12.96 2.51 2.39
CA GLY A 54 12.82 3.59 1.41
C GLY A 54 11.82 3.33 0.27
N LYS A 55 11.24 2.16 0.16
CA LYS A 55 10.33 1.77 -0.94
C LYS A 55 9.18 0.90 -0.42
N PHE A 56 8.00 1.49 -0.26
CA PHE A 56 6.81 0.69 0.00
C PHE A 56 6.34 0.02 -1.30
N CYS A 57 5.86 0.81 -2.26
CA CYS A 57 5.50 0.34 -3.60
C CYS A 57 5.38 1.54 -4.55
N ALA A 58 6.00 1.45 -5.73
CA ALA A 58 6.02 2.54 -6.71
C ALA A 58 4.83 2.53 -7.70
N GLY A 59 3.86 1.65 -7.50
CA GLY A 59 2.72 1.49 -8.40
C GLY A 59 2.86 0.28 -9.33
N PHE A 60 2.08 0.27 -10.40
CA PHE A 60 2.12 -0.82 -11.39
C PHE A 60 3.44 -0.86 -12.17
N ASP A 61 3.81 -2.05 -12.64
CA ASP A 61 4.92 -2.23 -13.57
C ASP A 61 4.62 -1.51 -14.91
N LEU A 62 5.35 -0.44 -15.17
CA LEU A 62 5.17 0.38 -16.38
C LEU A 62 5.53 -0.36 -17.67
N ASN A 63 6.37 -1.42 -17.61
CA ASN A 63 6.64 -2.24 -18.79
C ASN A 63 5.40 -3.04 -19.23
N VAL A 64 4.48 -3.31 -18.31
CA VAL A 64 3.19 -3.93 -18.61
C VAL A 64 2.16 -2.86 -18.95
N MET A 65 2.00 -1.85 -18.07
CA MET A 65 0.96 -0.83 -18.23
C MET A 65 1.14 0.02 -19.50
N GLY A 66 2.38 0.31 -19.88
CA GLY A 66 2.69 1.13 -21.07
C GLY A 66 2.29 0.48 -22.41
N LYS A 67 2.01 -0.82 -22.43
CA LYS A 67 1.53 -1.50 -23.65
C LYS A 67 0.06 -1.24 -23.95
N MET A 68 -0.73 -0.88 -22.95
CA MET A 68 -2.18 -0.62 -23.03
C MET A 68 -2.97 -1.77 -23.70
N ASP A 69 -2.54 -3.01 -23.46
CA ASP A 69 -3.08 -4.24 -24.03
C ASP A 69 -3.89 -5.07 -23.02
N ALA A 70 -4.22 -6.31 -23.36
CA ALA A 70 -4.94 -7.23 -22.48
C ALA A 70 -4.16 -7.54 -21.19
N ASP A 71 -2.83 -7.53 -21.23
CA ASP A 71 -2.01 -7.75 -20.04
C ASP A 71 -2.08 -6.57 -19.10
N SER A 72 -2.10 -5.33 -19.62
CA SER A 72 -2.31 -4.13 -18.82
C SER A 72 -3.65 -4.17 -18.08
N GLN A 73 -4.72 -4.58 -18.78
CA GLN A 73 -6.05 -4.74 -18.19
C GLN A 73 -6.07 -5.85 -17.13
N ARG A 74 -5.38 -6.97 -17.38
CA ARG A 74 -5.26 -8.08 -16.42
C ARG A 74 -4.53 -7.62 -15.15
N LEU A 75 -3.41 -6.91 -15.32
CA LEU A 75 -2.63 -6.42 -14.17
C LEU A 75 -3.43 -5.40 -13.35
N LEU A 76 -4.18 -4.51 -14.02
CA LEU A 76 -5.07 -3.56 -13.34
C LEU A 76 -6.12 -4.28 -12.48
N ARG A 77 -6.75 -5.35 -13.02
CA ARG A 77 -7.70 -6.17 -12.26
C ARG A 77 -7.04 -6.83 -11.05
N ARG A 78 -5.83 -7.39 -11.23
CA ARG A 78 -5.07 -7.98 -10.11
C ARG A 78 -4.80 -6.95 -9.00
N GLY A 79 -4.48 -5.71 -9.37
CA GLY A 79 -4.33 -4.62 -8.40
C GLY A 79 -5.64 -4.31 -7.65
N ALA A 80 -6.76 -4.24 -8.39
CA ALA A 80 -8.08 -4.05 -7.79
C ALA A 80 -8.47 -5.20 -6.83
N ASP A 81 -8.18 -6.45 -7.22
CA ASP A 81 -8.45 -7.63 -6.40
C ASP A 81 -7.63 -7.58 -5.10
N ILE A 82 -6.34 -7.22 -5.17
CA ILE A 82 -5.48 -7.05 -3.98
C ILE A 82 -6.04 -5.96 -3.06
N ALA A 83 -6.36 -4.78 -3.62
CA ALA A 83 -6.95 -3.68 -2.85
C ALA A 83 -8.26 -4.11 -2.18
N GLY A 84 -9.14 -4.79 -2.92
CA GLY A 84 -10.39 -5.34 -2.40
C GLY A 84 -10.17 -6.37 -1.29
N ARG A 85 -9.20 -7.27 -1.43
CA ARG A 85 -8.85 -8.27 -0.40
C ARG A 85 -8.38 -7.62 0.90
N LEU A 86 -7.61 -6.54 0.79
CA LEU A 86 -7.15 -5.78 1.96
C LEU A 86 -8.32 -5.04 2.62
N ALA A 87 -9.09 -4.27 1.84
CA ALA A 87 -10.18 -3.42 2.35
C ALA A 87 -11.36 -4.21 2.93
N HIS A 88 -11.59 -5.45 2.48
CA HIS A 88 -12.67 -6.31 2.99
C HIS A 88 -12.15 -7.43 3.90
N SER A 89 -10.92 -7.33 4.36
CA SER A 89 -10.34 -8.30 5.27
C SER A 89 -11.12 -8.35 6.59
N LYS A 90 -11.33 -9.57 7.11
CA LYS A 90 -11.86 -9.77 8.46
C LYS A 90 -10.79 -9.61 9.54
N THR A 91 -9.54 -9.63 9.13
CA THR A 91 -8.37 -9.46 9.99
C THR A 91 -7.84 -8.05 9.76
N PRO A 92 -7.60 -7.25 10.79
CA PRO A 92 -7.05 -5.90 10.62
C PRO A 92 -5.73 -5.91 9.83
N VAL A 93 -5.59 -4.93 8.93
CA VAL A 93 -4.42 -4.75 8.09
C VAL A 93 -3.74 -3.41 8.42
N ILE A 94 -2.45 -3.45 8.71
CA ILE A 94 -1.62 -2.27 8.96
C ILE A 94 -0.64 -2.14 7.79
N ALA A 95 -0.67 -1.00 7.10
CA ALA A 95 0.36 -0.64 6.14
C ALA A 95 1.51 0.07 6.87
N ALA A 96 2.65 -0.60 6.99
CA ALA A 96 3.90 0.00 7.44
C ALA A 96 4.64 0.56 6.22
N VAL A 97 4.40 1.84 5.94
CA VAL A 97 4.86 2.53 4.72
C VAL A 97 6.31 2.95 4.89
N THR A 98 7.21 2.08 4.47
CA THR A 98 8.68 2.17 4.64
C THR A 98 9.35 3.20 3.75
N GLY A 99 8.59 3.94 2.93
CA GLY A 99 9.14 4.93 1.99
C GLY A 99 8.15 5.31 0.90
N HIS A 100 8.63 5.46 -0.34
CA HIS A 100 7.76 5.87 -1.45
C HIS A 100 6.55 4.95 -1.65
N ALA A 101 5.35 5.54 -1.71
CA ALA A 101 4.08 4.88 -2.00
C ALA A 101 3.33 5.68 -3.09
N LEU A 102 3.39 5.23 -4.34
CA LEU A 102 2.87 5.96 -5.49
C LEU A 102 1.88 5.11 -6.28
N ALA A 103 0.90 5.74 -6.91
CA ALA A 103 -0.10 5.09 -7.77
C ALA A 103 -0.72 3.87 -7.06
N MET A 104 -0.65 2.67 -7.66
CA MET A 104 -1.14 1.44 -7.01
C MET A 104 -0.52 1.19 -5.63
N GLY A 105 0.70 1.66 -5.36
CA GLY A 105 1.32 1.57 -4.02
C GLY A 105 0.59 2.44 -2.99
N ALA A 106 0.13 3.63 -3.37
CA ALA A 106 -0.72 4.45 -2.52
C ALA A 106 -2.12 3.83 -2.36
N LEU A 107 -2.67 3.19 -3.40
CA LEU A 107 -3.95 2.49 -3.31
C LEU A 107 -3.89 1.27 -2.37
N ILE A 108 -2.81 0.49 -2.41
CA ILE A 108 -2.55 -0.58 -1.42
C ILE A 108 -2.50 0.00 0.00
N CYS A 109 -1.82 1.13 0.17
CA CYS A 109 -1.78 1.83 1.45
C CYS A 109 -3.18 2.25 1.90
N LEU A 110 -3.96 2.92 1.05
CA LEU A 110 -5.33 3.37 1.34
C LEU A 110 -6.31 2.22 1.62
N SER A 111 -6.01 1.00 1.16
CA SER A 111 -6.83 -0.19 1.40
C SER A 111 -6.62 -0.80 2.79
N ALA A 112 -5.59 -0.38 3.54
CA ALA A 112 -5.33 -0.85 4.89
C ALA A 112 -6.21 -0.13 5.93
N ASP A 113 -6.42 -0.79 7.08
CA ASP A 113 -7.20 -0.22 8.19
C ASP A 113 -6.42 0.86 8.93
N TYR A 114 -5.10 0.69 9.05
CA TYR A 114 -4.20 1.68 9.64
C TYR A 114 -2.93 1.85 8.80
N ARG A 115 -2.49 3.09 8.61
CA ARG A 115 -1.44 3.48 7.68
C ARG A 115 -0.39 4.30 8.41
N LEU A 116 0.69 3.63 8.79
CA LEU A 116 1.81 4.23 9.51
C LEU A 116 2.96 4.46 8.54
N GLY A 117 3.36 5.71 8.32
CA GLY A 117 4.48 6.08 7.45
C GLY A 117 5.76 6.39 8.20
N CYS A 118 6.91 6.15 7.58
CA CYS A 118 8.17 6.68 8.10
C CYS A 118 8.46 8.07 7.55
N ARG A 119 9.03 8.94 8.40
CA ARG A 119 9.52 10.26 8.02
C ARG A 119 10.67 10.18 7.05
N GLY A 120 10.87 11.24 6.28
CA GLY A 120 11.97 11.33 5.32
C GLY A 120 11.58 11.95 3.99
N SER A 121 12.52 12.02 3.07
CA SER A 121 12.30 12.58 1.72
C SER A 121 11.59 11.58 0.82
N PHE A 122 10.41 11.13 1.20
CA PHE A 122 9.60 10.17 0.45
C PHE A 122 8.44 10.88 -0.26
N LYS A 123 7.86 10.18 -1.24
CA LYS A 123 6.75 10.66 -2.07
C LYS A 123 5.57 9.71 -1.92
N LEU A 124 4.42 10.26 -1.56
CA LEU A 124 3.16 9.52 -1.40
C LEU A 124 2.07 10.19 -2.21
N GLY A 125 1.25 9.41 -2.90
CA GLY A 125 0.07 9.92 -3.62
C GLY A 125 -0.24 9.20 -4.91
N LEU A 126 -1.29 9.67 -5.57
CA LEU A 126 -1.84 9.13 -6.82
C LEU A 126 -1.34 10.00 -7.98
N ASN A 127 -0.34 9.52 -8.70
CA ASN A 127 0.32 10.29 -9.75
C ASN A 127 -0.13 9.90 -11.18
N GLU A 128 -1.20 9.14 -11.31
CA GLU A 128 -1.70 8.64 -12.59
C GLU A 128 -1.97 9.77 -13.59
N VAL A 129 -2.68 10.81 -13.17
CA VAL A 129 -3.01 11.95 -14.04
C VAL A 129 -1.75 12.70 -14.51
N ALA A 130 -0.74 12.82 -13.67
CA ALA A 130 0.53 13.47 -14.03
C ALA A 130 1.33 12.70 -15.10
N ILE A 131 1.06 11.41 -15.27
CA ILE A 131 1.70 10.56 -16.30
C ILE A 131 0.74 10.24 -17.47
N GLY A 132 -0.37 10.97 -17.59
CA GLY A 132 -1.32 10.83 -18.71
C GLY A 132 -2.27 9.63 -18.57
N MET A 133 -2.46 9.10 -17.38
CA MET A 133 -3.39 8.01 -17.09
C MET A 133 -4.59 8.52 -16.28
N THR A 134 -5.71 7.83 -16.36
CA THR A 134 -6.84 8.04 -15.46
C THR A 134 -6.74 7.13 -14.25
N LEU A 135 -7.20 7.61 -13.09
CA LEU A 135 -7.39 6.74 -11.92
C LEU A 135 -8.48 5.71 -12.21
N PRO A 136 -8.26 4.44 -11.86
CA PRO A 136 -9.32 3.44 -11.92
C PRO A 136 -10.41 3.75 -10.90
N TRP A 137 -11.66 3.32 -11.17
CA TRP A 137 -12.81 3.63 -10.33
C TRP A 137 -12.59 3.25 -8.86
N PHE A 138 -12.09 2.05 -8.58
CA PHE A 138 -11.80 1.62 -7.21
C PHE A 138 -10.79 2.53 -6.48
N GLY A 139 -9.85 3.12 -7.23
CA GLY A 139 -8.88 4.08 -6.68
C GLY A 139 -9.51 5.42 -6.31
N ILE A 140 -10.49 5.86 -7.10
CA ILE A 140 -11.28 7.07 -6.78
C ILE A 140 -12.10 6.84 -5.51
N GLU A 141 -12.80 5.71 -5.40
CA GLU A 141 -13.60 5.34 -4.23
C GLU A 141 -12.74 5.28 -2.95
N LEU A 142 -11.61 4.58 -3.00
CA LEU A 142 -10.67 4.49 -1.87
C LEU A 142 -10.15 5.88 -1.45
N ALA A 143 -9.80 6.71 -2.42
CA ALA A 143 -9.32 8.07 -2.11
C ALA A 143 -10.43 8.94 -1.51
N GLN A 144 -11.67 8.85 -2.00
CA GLN A 144 -12.81 9.59 -1.45
C GLN A 144 -13.18 9.14 -0.04
N GLU A 145 -13.01 7.86 0.27
CA GLU A 145 -13.30 7.34 1.60
C GLU A 145 -12.24 7.70 2.65
N ARG A 146 -10.96 7.73 2.24
CA ARG A 146 -9.82 7.81 3.16
C ARG A 146 -9.17 9.18 3.24
N VAL A 147 -9.12 9.90 2.13
CA VAL A 147 -8.49 11.22 2.06
C VAL A 147 -9.43 12.27 2.63
N ILE A 148 -8.91 13.20 3.40
CA ILE A 148 -9.69 14.33 3.93
C ILE A 148 -10.27 15.14 2.77
N GLU A 149 -11.56 15.47 2.84
CA GLU A 149 -12.33 16.10 1.76
C GLU A 149 -11.63 17.32 1.15
N ALA A 150 -11.02 18.16 1.99
CA ALA A 150 -10.27 19.34 1.53
C ALA A 150 -9.08 19.03 0.63
N HIS A 151 -8.55 17.80 0.68
CA HIS A 151 -7.42 17.33 -0.14
C HIS A 151 -7.85 16.43 -1.30
N ALA A 152 -9.08 15.91 -1.31
CA ALA A 152 -9.52 14.89 -2.27
C ALA A 152 -9.34 15.35 -3.72
N HIS A 153 -9.71 16.59 -4.07
CA HIS A 153 -9.52 17.13 -5.42
C HIS A 153 -8.04 17.23 -5.82
N GLN A 154 -7.17 17.61 -4.87
CA GLN A 154 -5.73 17.72 -5.12
C GLN A 154 -5.09 16.35 -5.35
N VAL A 155 -5.52 15.34 -4.59
CA VAL A 155 -5.02 13.97 -4.69
C VAL A 155 -5.50 13.31 -5.98
N VAL A 156 -6.81 13.33 -6.24
CA VAL A 156 -7.45 12.56 -7.32
C VAL A 156 -7.28 13.25 -8.68
N THR A 157 -7.49 14.57 -8.73
CA THR A 157 -7.58 15.30 -10.01
C THR A 157 -6.28 16.00 -10.37
N LEU A 158 -5.57 16.56 -9.39
CA LEU A 158 -4.36 17.35 -9.63
C LEU A 158 -3.07 16.53 -9.43
N ALA A 159 -3.18 15.23 -9.09
CA ALA A 159 -2.05 14.33 -8.86
C ALA A 159 -1.00 14.90 -7.90
N ARG A 160 -1.46 15.61 -6.86
CA ARG A 160 -0.56 16.19 -5.87
C ARG A 160 0.16 15.08 -5.11
N ILE A 161 1.47 15.21 -5.03
CA ILE A 161 2.34 14.32 -4.27
C ILE A 161 2.72 15.00 -2.97
N TYR A 162 2.71 14.23 -1.89
CA TYR A 162 2.99 14.66 -0.54
C TYR A 162 4.29 14.04 -0.02
N ASP A 163 4.94 14.71 0.91
CA ASP A 163 5.86 14.08 1.85
C ASP A 163 5.06 13.31 2.93
N PRO A 164 5.71 12.54 3.81
CA PRO A 164 4.99 11.74 4.80
C PRO A 164 4.10 12.55 5.74
N GLU A 165 4.57 13.70 6.21
CA GLU A 165 3.83 14.58 7.10
C GLU A 165 2.60 15.17 6.38
N GLY A 166 2.77 15.69 5.18
CA GLY A 166 1.67 16.18 4.36
C GLY A 166 0.70 15.06 3.96
N ALA A 167 1.18 13.83 3.80
CA ALA A 167 0.32 12.67 3.55
C ALA A 167 -0.53 12.31 4.77
N ALA A 168 -0.01 12.50 5.99
CA ALA A 168 -0.79 12.34 7.21
C ALA A 168 -1.82 13.47 7.36
N GLU A 169 -1.45 14.71 7.08
CA GLU A 169 -2.39 15.84 7.06
C GLU A 169 -3.51 15.66 6.03
N ALA A 170 -3.20 15.04 4.89
CA ALA A 170 -4.17 14.78 3.84
C ALA A 170 -5.03 13.53 4.06
N GLY A 171 -4.73 12.71 5.07
CA GLY A 171 -5.43 11.44 5.34
C GLY A 171 -5.00 10.28 4.44
N ILE A 172 -3.87 10.41 3.72
CA ILE A 172 -3.24 9.28 3.02
C ILE A 172 -2.56 8.33 4.02
N LEU A 173 -2.00 8.89 5.09
CA LEU A 173 -1.50 8.17 6.27
C LEU A 173 -2.33 8.54 7.49
N ASP A 174 -2.32 7.68 8.51
CA ASP A 174 -2.94 7.98 9.82
C ASP A 174 -1.91 8.56 10.80
N ALA A 175 -0.64 8.18 10.66
CA ALA A 175 0.46 8.69 11.48
C ALA A 175 1.81 8.55 10.77
N CYS A 176 2.82 9.27 11.31
CA CYS A 176 4.22 9.16 10.89
C CYS A 176 5.12 9.01 12.11
N CYS A 177 6.18 8.21 11.96
CA CYS A 177 7.24 8.05 12.95
C CYS A 177 8.63 8.08 12.31
N GLU A 178 9.67 8.05 13.12
CA GLU A 178 11.03 7.93 12.62
C GLU A 178 11.25 6.54 11.97
N PRO A 179 12.06 6.45 10.90
CA PRO A 179 12.23 5.19 10.16
C PRO A 179 12.65 3.99 11.02
N GLU A 180 13.51 4.23 12.01
CA GLU A 180 14.00 3.22 12.95
C GLU A 180 12.90 2.69 13.90
N ASN A 181 11.82 3.45 14.10
CA ASN A 181 10.72 3.09 14.99
C ASN A 181 9.55 2.43 14.24
N LEU A 182 9.49 2.53 12.90
CA LEU A 182 8.32 2.14 12.11
C LEU A 182 7.84 0.72 12.42
N MET A 183 8.73 -0.25 12.42
CA MET A 183 8.35 -1.64 12.62
C MET A 183 7.97 -1.94 14.08
N ALA A 184 8.60 -1.26 15.04
CA ALA A 184 8.24 -1.38 16.46
C ALA A 184 6.85 -0.79 16.74
N GLU A 185 6.55 0.39 16.17
CA GLU A 185 5.24 1.02 16.29
C GLU A 185 4.15 0.21 15.56
N ALA A 186 4.42 -0.30 14.37
CA ALA A 186 3.50 -1.19 13.65
C ALA A 186 3.20 -2.47 14.46
N ALA A 187 4.21 -3.08 15.08
CA ALA A 187 4.03 -4.23 15.95
C ALA A 187 3.20 -3.91 17.21
N SER A 188 3.46 -2.77 17.84
CA SER A 188 2.67 -2.29 18.98
C SER A 188 1.20 -2.04 18.61
N THR A 189 0.97 -1.41 17.46
CA THR A 189 -0.39 -1.20 16.92
C THR A 189 -1.08 -2.53 16.61
N ALA A 190 -0.35 -3.48 16.04
CA ALA A 190 -0.88 -4.82 15.77
C ALA A 190 -1.31 -5.56 17.04
N GLN A 191 -0.55 -5.42 18.13
CA GLN A 191 -0.94 -5.97 19.43
C GLN A 191 -2.24 -5.35 19.96
N GLN A 192 -2.42 -4.02 19.78
CA GLN A 192 -3.65 -3.34 20.18
C GLN A 192 -4.85 -3.84 19.35
N PHE A 193 -4.68 -4.00 18.04
CA PHE A 193 -5.75 -4.47 17.15
C PHE A 193 -6.09 -5.95 17.35
N ALA A 194 -5.13 -6.77 17.78
CA ALA A 194 -5.37 -8.18 18.09
C ALA A 194 -6.28 -8.37 19.33
N ALA A 195 -6.51 -7.30 20.11
CA ALA A 195 -7.39 -7.32 21.28
C ALA A 195 -8.85 -6.87 20.95
N LEU A 196 -9.12 -6.44 19.70
CA LEU A 196 -10.45 -6.05 19.22
C LEU A 196 -11.23 -7.26 18.75
#